data_b8f69a3610e5874daf0709ceb5084d45
#
_entry.id   b8f69a3610e5874daf0709ceb5084d45
#
_cell.length_a   1.000
_cell.length_b   1.000
_cell.length_c   1.000
_cell.angle_alpha   90.00
_cell.angle_beta   90.00
_cell.angle_gamma   90.00
#
_symmetry.space_group_name_H-M   'P 1'
#
loop_
_entity.id
_entity.type
_entity.pdbx_description
1 polymer ?
#
loop_
_entity_poly.entity_id
_entity_poly.type
_entity_poly.pdbx_seq_one_letter_code
_entity_poly.pdbx_strand_id
1 'polypeptide(L)' 'MPLITVKLYEGRTTEQKRELAQAFTAETVRVLNCPAGAVEVIFEDVKKSDWATAGKLASD' A
#
# COMPACT_ATOMS: atom_id res chain seq x y z
N MET A 1 11.07 -2.46 12.24
CA MET A 1 10.58 -3.40 11.21
C MET A 1 9.38 -4.07 11.75
N PRO A 2 8.16 -4.03 11.12
CA PRO A 2 7.95 -4.50 9.75
C PRO A 2 7.90 -3.42 8.67
N LEU A 3 8.01 -3.86 7.41
CA LEU A 3 7.83 -3.05 6.21
C LEU A 3 6.69 -3.64 5.37
N ILE A 4 5.74 -2.79 4.99
CA ILE A 4 4.59 -3.18 4.16
C ILE A 4 4.69 -2.43 2.84
N THR A 5 4.66 -3.14 1.73
CA THR A 5 4.66 -2.52 0.41
C THR A 5 3.30 -2.71 -0.24
N VAL A 6 2.73 -1.61 -0.73
CA VAL A 6 1.42 -1.62 -1.39
C VAL A 6 1.60 -1.12 -2.82
N LYS A 7 1.30 -1.99 -3.77
CA LYS A 7 1.24 -1.60 -5.19
C LYS A 7 -0.22 -1.37 -5.54
N LEU A 8 -0.51 -0.24 -6.14
CA LEU A 8 -1.87 0.13 -6.49
C LEU A 8 -1.86 0.93 -7.79
N TYR A 9 -3.01 1.00 -8.44
CA TYR A 9 -3.14 1.85 -9.63
C TYR A 9 -2.90 3.30 -9.24
N GLU A 10 -2.23 4.05 -10.09
CA GLU A 10 -2.09 5.49 -9.90
C GLU A 10 -3.46 6.17 -9.89
N GLY A 11 -3.53 7.33 -9.24
CA GLY A 11 -4.77 8.11 -9.17
C GLY A 11 -5.37 8.19 -7.78
N ARG A 12 -4.87 7.43 -6.81
CA ARG A 12 -5.31 7.56 -5.43
C ARG A 12 -4.75 8.83 -4.82
N THR A 13 -5.54 9.48 -3.97
CA THR A 13 -5.14 10.74 -3.36
C THR A 13 -4.14 10.53 -2.22
N THR A 14 -3.40 11.56 -1.90
CA THR A 14 -2.52 11.55 -0.72
C THR A 14 -3.30 11.27 0.55
N GLU A 15 -4.53 11.82 0.67
CA GLU A 15 -5.38 11.57 1.83
C GLU A 15 -5.77 10.11 1.97
N GLN A 16 -6.09 9.44 0.85
CA GLN A 16 -6.40 8.02 0.86
C GLN A 16 -5.20 7.20 1.29
N LYS A 17 -4.00 7.53 0.79
CA LYS A 17 -2.77 6.86 1.19
C LYS A 17 -2.45 7.08 2.66
N ARG A 18 -2.66 8.30 3.16
CA ARG A 18 -2.47 8.62 4.58
C ARG A 18 -3.39 7.78 5.46
N GLU A 19 -4.66 7.67 5.08
CA GLU A 19 -5.63 6.88 5.81
C GLU A 19 -5.26 5.40 5.82
N LEU A 20 -4.84 4.86 4.68
CA LEU A 20 -4.37 3.47 4.59
C LEU A 20 -3.13 3.25 5.45
N ALA A 21 -2.17 4.18 5.40
CA ALA A 21 -0.96 4.07 6.21
C ALA A 21 -1.29 4.00 7.70
N GLN A 22 -2.22 4.82 8.15
CA GLN A 22 -2.69 4.81 9.54
C GLN A 22 -3.37 3.48 9.89
N ALA A 23 -4.24 2.98 9.02
CA ALA A 23 -4.96 1.74 9.24
C ALA A 23 -4.01 0.53 9.28
N PHE A 24 -3.09 0.43 8.32
CA PHE A 24 -2.11 -0.66 8.29
C PHE A 24 -1.21 -0.64 9.51
N THR A 25 -0.78 0.55 9.92
CA THR A 25 0.08 0.71 11.10
C THR A 25 -0.65 0.27 12.36
N ALA A 26 -1.88 0.75 12.56
CA ALA A 26 -2.67 0.41 13.74
C ALA A 26 -2.90 -1.10 13.85
N GLU A 27 -3.25 -1.74 12.75
CA GLU A 27 -3.50 -3.18 12.73
C GLU A 27 -2.22 -3.97 12.97
N THR A 28 -1.12 -3.55 12.38
CA THR A 28 0.19 -4.19 12.58
C THR A 28 0.63 -4.11 14.03
N VAL A 29 0.47 -2.94 14.65
CA VAL A 29 0.78 -2.76 16.08
C VAL A 29 -0.08 -3.68 16.94
N ARG A 30 -1.37 -3.77 16.62
CA ARG A 30 -2.28 -4.62 17.39
C ARG A 30 -1.89 -6.10 17.31
N VAL A 31 -1.58 -6.58 16.11
CA VAL A 31 -1.32 -8.00 15.88
C VAL A 31 0.10 -8.40 16.32
N LEU A 32 1.09 -7.60 15.98
CA LEU A 32 2.50 -7.92 16.27
C LEU A 32 2.99 -7.40 17.59
N ASN A 33 2.22 -6.57 18.26
CA ASN A 33 2.60 -5.95 19.53
C ASN A 33 3.94 -5.21 19.42
N CYS A 34 4.11 -4.44 18.35
CA CYS A 34 5.30 -3.63 18.11
C CYS A 34 4.96 -2.15 18.21
N PRO A 35 5.95 -1.27 18.45
CA PRO A 35 5.68 0.17 18.45
C PRO A 35 5.36 0.69 17.06
N ALA A 36 4.51 1.71 16.97
CA ALA A 36 4.10 2.31 15.70
C ALA A 36 5.30 2.81 14.88
N GLY A 37 6.32 3.32 15.55
CA GLY A 37 7.53 3.81 14.88
C GLY A 37 8.35 2.74 14.20
N ALA A 38 8.08 1.46 14.48
CA ALA A 38 8.75 0.35 13.80
C ALA A 38 8.07 -0.04 12.49
N VAL A 39 6.83 0.41 12.26
CA VAL A 39 6.04 0.04 11.08
C VAL A 39 6.30 1.03 9.95
N GLU A 40 6.77 0.53 8.83
CA GLU A 40 6.97 1.33 7.63
C GLU A 40 6.05 0.85 6.53
N VAL A 41 5.50 1.79 5.74
CA VAL A 41 4.61 1.48 4.64
C VAL A 41 5.10 2.25 3.41
N ILE A 42 5.28 1.53 2.31
CA ILE A 42 5.66 2.13 1.03
C ILE A 42 4.53 1.91 0.04
N PHE A 43 4.10 2.98 -0.62
CA PHE A 43 3.13 2.92 -1.71
C PHE A 43 3.85 3.09 -3.04
N GLU A 44 3.54 2.21 -3.99
CA GLU A 44 4.05 2.31 -5.35
C GLU A 44 2.87 2.50 -6.30
N ASP A 45 2.80 3.66 -6.94
CA ASP A 45 1.82 3.93 -7.98
C ASP A 45 2.23 3.20 -9.25
N VAL A 46 1.31 2.42 -9.81
CA VAL A 46 1.55 1.65 -11.04
C VAL A 46 0.54 2.08 -12.09
N LYS A 47 1.03 2.41 -13.27
CA LYS A 47 0.15 2.73 -14.39
C LYS A 47 -0.61 1.48 -14.79
N LYS A 48 -1.85 1.65 -15.25
CA LYS A 48 -2.64 0.52 -15.75
C LYS A 48 -1.99 -0.17 -16.94
N SER A 49 -1.19 0.58 -17.72
CA SER A 49 -0.40 0.00 -18.80
C SER A 49 0.77 -0.87 -18.34
N ASP A 50 1.09 -0.81 -17.04
CA ASP A 50 2.17 -1.61 -16.45
C ASP A 50 1.62 -2.71 -15.53
N TRP A 51 0.32 -2.95 -15.58
CA TRP A 51 -0.35 -3.93 -14.72
C TRP A 51 -1.09 -4.93 -15.58
N ALA A 52 -0.72 -6.20 -15.48
CA ALA A 52 -1.35 -7.26 -16.26
C ALA A 52 -1.98 -8.31 -15.34
N THR A 53 -3.15 -8.80 -15.74
CA THR A 53 -3.82 -9.91 -15.09
C THR A 53 -4.26 -10.87 -16.19
N ALA A 54 -3.90 -12.15 -16.05
CA ALA A 54 -4.20 -13.19 -17.04
C ALA A 54 -3.74 -12.82 -18.46
N GLY A 55 -2.60 -12.13 -18.55
CA GLY A 55 -2.02 -11.73 -19.82
C GLY A 55 -2.62 -10.47 -20.45
N LYS A 56 -3.56 -9.82 -19.78
CA LYS A 56 -4.16 -8.58 -20.25
C LYS A 56 -3.73 -7.40 -19.41
N LEU A 57 -3.38 -6.30 -20.06
CA LEU A 57 -3.07 -5.06 -19.36
C LEU A 57 -4.35 -4.44 -18.81
N ALA A 58 -4.26 -3.82 -17.65
CA ALA A 58 -5.41 -3.13 -17.05
C ALA A 58 -5.89 -1.94 -17.91
N SER A 59 -5.01 -1.43 -18.78
CA SER A 59 -5.34 -0.35 -19.72
C SER A 59 -6.07 -0.84 -21.00
N ASP A 60 -6.13 -2.13 -21.24
CA ASP A 60 -6.80 -2.69 -22.42
C ASP A 60 -8.32 -2.55 -22.36
#